data_9ef8e33db8c078133bc644b68df74d63
#
_entry.id   9ef8e33db8c078133bc644b68df74d63
#
_cell.length_a   1.000
_cell.length_b   1.000
_cell.length_c   1.000
_cell.angle_alpha   90.00
_cell.angle_beta   90.00
_cell.angle_gamma   90.00
#
_symmetry.space_group_name_H-M   'P 1'
#
loop_
_entity.id
_entity.type
_entity.pdbx_description
1 polymer ?
#
loop_
_entity_poly.entity_id
_entity_poly.type
_entity_poly.pdbx_seq_one_letter_code
_entity_poly.pdbx_strand_id
1 'polypeptide(L)'
;METSSKMNVLGKLPLLSSLSASELEQIASIATFRRVAKFQFIFMPDEVAEHVFILLKGRVKTGTFSAEGREVIKEILQPEILFGDLALTGETRRSDYAQALHDDVEYLAIRVADFQQLMQHNQRLVFACMHHLTQRLQRVEDRLAKLVLKDARERIIEFLVETAGKEGRRVGYETLVKHHLTQQDIANLTGTSRQTVTSVLNDLRKSNLIYFNRNSILIRDMEKLA
;
A
#
# COMPACT_ATOMS: atom_id res chain seq x y z
N MET A 1 11.44 -0.57 -20.83
CA MET A 1 10.42 -1.65 -20.85
C MET A 1 9.60 -1.50 -22.12
N GLU A 2 9.55 -2.51 -22.94
CA GLU A 2 8.82 -2.52 -24.23
C GLU A 2 7.29 -2.55 -23.99
N THR A 3 6.52 -2.09 -24.96
CA THR A 3 5.04 -2.02 -24.88
C THR A 3 4.41 -3.38 -24.59
N SER A 4 4.88 -4.44 -25.23
CA SER A 4 4.42 -5.81 -24.99
C SER A 4 4.61 -6.29 -23.55
N SER A 5 5.76 -5.94 -22.95
CA SER A 5 6.04 -6.24 -21.53
C SER A 5 5.14 -5.43 -20.58
N LYS A 6 4.85 -4.16 -20.91
CA LYS A 6 3.90 -3.36 -20.13
C LYS A 6 2.49 -3.93 -20.21
N MET A 7 2.01 -4.33 -21.38
CA MET A 7 0.70 -4.95 -21.57
C MET A 7 0.52 -6.21 -20.72
N ASN A 8 1.52 -7.08 -20.68
CA ASN A 8 1.47 -8.32 -19.90
C ASN A 8 1.32 -8.04 -18.39
N VAL A 9 1.96 -6.97 -17.91
CA VAL A 9 1.82 -6.57 -16.50
C VAL A 9 0.50 -5.86 -16.25
N LEU A 10 0.08 -4.96 -17.15
CA LEU A 10 -1.20 -4.25 -17.05
C LEU A 10 -2.40 -5.21 -17.04
N GLY A 11 -2.36 -6.26 -17.86
CA GLY A 11 -3.43 -7.27 -17.91
C GLY A 11 -3.59 -8.11 -16.64
N LYS A 12 -2.59 -8.11 -15.75
CA LYS A 12 -2.66 -8.80 -14.44
C LYS A 12 -3.27 -7.92 -13.34
N LEU A 13 -3.38 -6.61 -13.59
CA LEU A 13 -3.93 -5.68 -12.62
C LEU A 13 -5.43 -5.90 -12.43
N PRO A 14 -5.92 -6.13 -11.20
CA PRO A 14 -7.36 -6.28 -10.94
C PRO A 14 -8.17 -5.10 -11.48
N LEU A 15 -7.62 -3.88 -11.34
CA LEU A 15 -8.20 -2.64 -11.88
C LEU A 15 -8.45 -2.69 -13.39
N LEU A 16 -7.57 -3.32 -14.15
CA LEU A 16 -7.59 -3.32 -15.62
C LEU A 16 -8.06 -4.65 -16.22
N SER A 17 -8.43 -5.62 -15.40
CA SER A 17 -8.81 -6.98 -15.80
C SER A 17 -10.02 -7.05 -16.73
N SER A 18 -10.88 -6.03 -16.70
CA SER A 18 -12.07 -5.92 -17.59
C SER A 18 -11.77 -5.28 -18.93
N LEU A 19 -10.56 -4.80 -19.17
CA LEU A 19 -10.17 -4.11 -20.39
C LEU A 19 -9.75 -5.10 -21.48
N SER A 20 -10.06 -4.76 -22.73
CA SER A 20 -9.61 -5.48 -23.92
C SER A 20 -8.11 -5.28 -24.16
N ALA A 21 -7.51 -6.14 -25.00
CA ALA A 21 -6.10 -6.03 -25.37
C ALA A 21 -5.77 -4.67 -26.03
N SER A 22 -6.66 -4.13 -26.86
CA SER A 22 -6.48 -2.82 -27.48
C SER A 22 -6.53 -1.66 -26.48
N GLU A 23 -7.39 -1.75 -25.45
CA GLU A 23 -7.48 -0.75 -24.38
C GLU A 23 -6.22 -0.80 -23.48
N LEU A 24 -5.72 -2.01 -23.19
CA LEU A 24 -4.45 -2.19 -22.45
C LEU A 24 -3.26 -1.64 -23.25
N GLU A 25 -3.25 -1.80 -24.58
CA GLU A 25 -2.21 -1.25 -25.47
C GLU A 25 -2.22 0.29 -25.43
N GLN A 26 -3.39 0.92 -25.45
CA GLN A 26 -3.51 2.37 -25.29
C GLN A 26 -2.89 2.85 -23.97
N ILE A 27 -3.20 2.20 -22.84
CA ILE A 27 -2.60 2.52 -21.55
C ILE A 27 -1.07 2.30 -21.58
N ALA A 28 -0.62 1.17 -22.15
CA ALA A 28 0.81 0.84 -22.26
C ALA A 28 1.60 1.88 -23.08
N SER A 29 0.97 2.46 -24.10
CA SER A 29 1.61 3.45 -24.98
C SER A 29 1.89 4.78 -24.29
N ILE A 30 1.00 5.22 -23.40
CA ILE A 30 1.13 6.48 -22.63
C ILE A 30 1.87 6.30 -21.31
N ALA A 31 2.05 5.07 -20.85
CA ALA A 31 2.73 4.77 -19.59
C ALA A 31 4.24 4.83 -19.73
N THR A 32 4.91 5.53 -18.82
CA THR A 32 6.37 5.60 -18.74
C THR A 32 6.86 4.72 -17.58
N PHE A 33 7.76 3.78 -17.87
CA PHE A 33 8.42 2.97 -16.84
C PHE A 33 9.41 3.81 -16.04
N ARG A 34 9.34 3.69 -14.72
CA ARG A 34 10.21 4.36 -13.76
C ARG A 34 10.71 3.37 -12.72
N ARG A 35 11.87 3.67 -12.18
CA ARG A 35 12.46 2.97 -11.04
C ARG A 35 12.97 3.99 -10.04
N VAL A 36 12.73 3.72 -8.76
CA VAL A 36 13.20 4.54 -7.65
C VAL A 36 13.88 3.65 -6.62
N ALA A 37 15.02 4.11 -6.09
CA ALA A 37 15.76 3.39 -5.07
C ALA A 37 15.00 3.43 -3.72
N LYS A 38 15.32 2.46 -2.86
CA LYS A 38 14.69 2.38 -1.54
C LYS A 38 14.87 3.69 -0.76
N PHE A 39 13.85 4.06 0.02
CA PHE A 39 13.73 5.27 0.83
C PHE A 39 13.66 6.58 0.05
N GLN A 40 13.74 6.56 -1.28
CA GLN A 40 13.50 7.74 -2.09
C GLN A 40 12.01 7.99 -2.28
N PHE A 41 11.64 9.26 -2.41
CA PHE A 41 10.27 9.66 -2.65
C PHE A 41 9.93 9.58 -4.14
N ILE A 42 8.71 9.14 -4.45
CA ILE A 42 8.11 9.17 -5.79
C ILE A 42 7.48 10.55 -5.99
N PHE A 43 6.84 11.06 -4.93
CA PHE A 43 6.34 12.42 -4.83
C PHE A 43 6.24 12.85 -3.36
N MET A 44 6.23 14.15 -3.14
CA MET A 44 6.12 14.80 -1.84
C MET A 44 4.85 15.65 -1.75
N PRO A 45 4.39 16.01 -0.53
CA PRO A 45 3.32 17.00 -0.36
C PRO A 45 3.67 18.29 -1.08
N ASP A 46 2.65 18.99 -1.55
CA ASP A 46 2.71 20.26 -2.30
C ASP A 46 3.33 20.19 -3.71
N GLU A 47 3.85 19.04 -4.14
CA GLU A 47 4.23 18.85 -5.55
C GLU A 47 2.98 18.86 -6.47
N VAL A 48 3.17 19.30 -7.73
CA VAL A 48 2.10 19.30 -8.71
C VAL A 48 1.69 17.86 -9.04
N ALA A 49 0.38 17.59 -9.01
CA ALA A 49 -0.18 16.24 -9.16
C ALA A 49 -0.41 15.88 -10.65
N GLU A 50 0.67 15.86 -11.46
CA GLU A 50 0.60 15.64 -12.90
C GLU A 50 0.48 14.18 -13.35
N HIS A 51 0.77 13.23 -12.47
CA HIS A 51 0.85 11.80 -12.82
C HIS A 51 0.02 10.96 -11.86
N VAL A 52 -0.52 9.85 -12.39
CA VAL A 52 -0.96 8.69 -11.62
C VAL A 52 0.04 7.57 -11.84
N PHE A 53 0.08 6.63 -10.92
CA PHE A 53 1.12 5.60 -10.88
C PHE A 53 0.53 4.21 -10.72
N ILE A 54 1.14 3.22 -11.36
CA ILE A 54 0.82 1.81 -11.20
C ILE A 54 2.06 1.12 -10.64
N LEU A 55 1.96 0.56 -9.44
CA LEU A 55 3.04 -0.15 -8.78
C LEU A 55 3.22 -1.54 -9.41
N LEU A 56 4.43 -1.84 -9.90
CA LEU A 56 4.77 -3.12 -10.55
C LEU A 56 5.56 -4.05 -9.63
N LYS A 57 6.49 -3.45 -8.84
CA LYS A 57 7.39 -4.21 -7.97
C LYS A 57 7.81 -3.38 -6.76
N GLY A 58 8.11 -4.06 -5.67
CA GLY A 58 8.51 -3.44 -4.41
C GLY A 58 7.30 -3.01 -3.58
N ARG A 59 7.51 -2.14 -2.60
CA ARG A 59 6.46 -1.62 -1.71
C ARG A 59 6.60 -0.12 -1.57
N VAL A 60 5.49 0.57 -1.61
CA VAL A 60 5.41 2.03 -1.47
C VAL A 60 4.65 2.36 -0.20
N LYS A 61 5.24 3.19 0.62
CA LYS A 61 4.63 3.78 1.81
C LYS A 61 4.01 5.13 1.41
N THR A 62 2.71 5.30 1.66
CA THR A 62 2.03 6.59 1.50
C THR A 62 1.62 7.16 2.85
N GLY A 63 1.66 8.46 2.99
CA GLY A 63 1.35 9.10 4.26
C GLY A 63 1.41 10.63 4.19
N THR A 64 1.29 11.23 5.35
CA THR A 64 1.38 12.68 5.51
C THR A 64 2.18 13.03 6.76
N PHE A 65 2.60 14.29 6.85
CA PHE A 65 3.26 14.83 8.04
C PHE A 65 2.36 15.86 8.71
N SER A 66 2.34 15.88 10.05
CA SER A 66 1.76 17.00 10.78
C SER A 66 2.67 18.24 10.68
N ALA A 67 2.16 19.40 11.12
CA ALA A 67 2.94 20.63 11.18
C ALA A 67 4.22 20.48 12.04
N GLU A 68 4.19 19.61 13.05
CA GLU A 68 5.33 19.31 13.92
C GLU A 68 6.24 18.21 13.35
N GLY A 69 6.04 17.79 12.09
CA GLY A 69 6.84 16.78 11.41
C GLY A 69 6.53 15.32 11.83
N ARG A 70 5.44 15.08 12.57
CA ARG A 70 5.03 13.73 12.92
C ARG A 70 4.44 13.03 11.72
N GLU A 71 4.99 11.87 11.37
CA GLU A 71 4.52 11.03 10.26
C GLU A 71 3.25 10.26 10.62
N VAL A 72 2.30 10.26 9.69
CA VAL A 72 1.14 9.37 9.69
C VAL A 72 1.17 8.54 8.41
N ILE A 73 1.34 7.22 8.54
CA ILE A 73 1.29 6.31 7.40
C ILE A 73 -0.18 6.03 7.09
N LYS A 74 -0.59 6.36 5.86
CA LYS A 74 -1.94 6.09 5.36
C LYS A 74 -2.06 4.62 4.91
N GLU A 75 -1.11 4.15 4.10
CA GLU A 75 -1.15 2.81 3.54
C GLU A 75 0.26 2.34 3.13
N ILE A 76 0.45 1.01 3.10
CA ILE A 76 1.59 0.36 2.45
C ILE A 76 1.06 -0.38 1.24
N LEU A 77 1.40 0.17 0.08
CA LEU A 77 0.97 -0.34 -1.21
C LEU A 77 1.80 -1.55 -1.61
N GLN A 78 1.10 -2.55 -2.13
CA GLN A 78 1.67 -3.75 -2.74
C GLN A 78 1.65 -3.62 -4.28
N PRO A 79 2.40 -4.42 -5.03
CA PRO A 79 2.28 -4.47 -6.49
C PRO A 79 0.85 -4.66 -6.97
N GLU A 80 0.61 -4.28 -8.21
CA GLU A 80 -0.68 -4.36 -8.90
C GLU A 80 -1.74 -3.36 -8.41
N ILE A 81 -1.33 -2.20 -7.88
CA ILE A 81 -2.22 -1.15 -7.42
C ILE A 81 -1.98 0.18 -8.15
N LEU A 82 -3.07 0.92 -8.38
CA LEU A 82 -3.04 2.33 -8.80
C LEU A 82 -2.88 3.21 -7.55
N PHE A 83 -2.02 4.23 -7.64
CA PHE A 83 -1.86 5.22 -6.57
C PHE A 83 -1.58 6.62 -7.13
N GLY A 84 -1.68 7.64 -6.27
CA GLY A 84 -1.69 9.03 -6.71
C GLY A 84 -2.94 9.39 -7.52
N ASP A 85 -4.01 8.64 -7.33
CA ASP A 85 -5.26 8.61 -8.05
C ASP A 85 -6.17 9.80 -7.75
N LEU A 86 -5.98 10.51 -6.63
CA LEU A 86 -6.72 11.74 -6.32
C LEU A 86 -6.53 12.82 -7.39
N ALA A 87 -5.39 12.81 -8.08
CA ALA A 87 -5.13 13.69 -9.22
C ALA A 87 -6.14 13.51 -10.37
N LEU A 88 -6.75 12.33 -10.51
CA LEU A 88 -7.79 12.09 -11.53
C LEU A 88 -9.08 12.85 -11.25
N THR A 89 -9.34 13.21 -10.01
CA THR A 89 -10.61 13.80 -9.54
C THR A 89 -10.46 15.23 -9.03
N GLY A 90 -9.34 15.90 -9.32
CA GLY A 90 -9.16 17.33 -9.09
C GLY A 90 -8.09 17.72 -8.08
N GLU A 91 -7.33 16.79 -7.53
CA GLU A 91 -6.15 17.13 -6.74
C GLU A 91 -5.08 17.76 -7.66
N THR A 92 -4.82 19.04 -7.48
CA THR A 92 -3.81 19.77 -8.28
C THR A 92 -2.42 19.75 -7.63
N ARG A 93 -2.37 19.62 -6.31
CA ARG A 93 -1.14 19.45 -5.52
C ARG A 93 -1.28 18.29 -4.58
N ARG A 94 -0.21 17.52 -4.42
CA ARG A 94 -0.20 16.34 -3.55
C ARG A 94 -0.51 16.71 -2.10
N SER A 95 -1.47 16.03 -1.52
CA SER A 95 -1.81 16.12 -0.08
C SER A 95 -1.01 15.15 0.77
N ASP A 96 -0.28 14.23 0.14
CA ASP A 96 0.51 13.18 0.78
C ASP A 96 1.84 12.94 0.07
N TYR A 97 2.65 12.07 0.65
CA TYR A 97 3.87 11.57 0.02
C TYR A 97 3.70 10.12 -0.42
N ALA A 98 4.54 9.69 -1.36
CA ALA A 98 4.78 8.28 -1.67
C ALA A 98 6.28 8.00 -1.66
N GLN A 99 6.71 7.00 -0.89
CA GLN A 99 8.10 6.65 -0.66
C GLN A 99 8.34 5.15 -0.87
N ALA A 100 9.43 4.79 -1.56
CA ALA A 100 9.89 3.41 -1.65
C ALA A 100 10.28 2.89 -0.25
N LEU A 101 9.66 1.80 0.23
CA LEU A 101 9.78 1.41 1.63
C LEU A 101 11.15 0.79 1.96
N HIS A 102 11.59 -0.24 1.22
CA HIS A 102 12.83 -0.95 1.55
C HIS A 102 13.57 -1.56 0.37
N ASP A 103 12.91 -1.87 -0.73
CA ASP A 103 13.51 -2.36 -1.97
C ASP A 103 13.39 -1.29 -3.06
N ASP A 104 14.13 -1.48 -4.14
CA ASP A 104 13.90 -0.70 -5.34
C ASP A 104 12.48 -0.93 -5.84
N VAL A 105 11.79 0.16 -6.11
CA VAL A 105 10.42 0.17 -6.57
C VAL A 105 10.39 0.41 -8.08
N GLU A 106 9.64 -0.42 -8.80
CA GLU A 106 9.35 -0.27 -10.21
C GLU A 106 7.89 0.09 -10.39
N TYR A 107 7.60 1.09 -11.21
CA TYR A 107 6.24 1.57 -11.44
C TYR A 107 6.08 2.16 -12.83
N LEU A 108 4.83 2.25 -13.28
CA LEU A 108 4.45 3.01 -14.45
C LEU A 108 3.92 4.38 -14.00
N ALA A 109 4.38 5.44 -14.63
CA ALA A 109 3.86 6.79 -14.48
C ALA A 109 3.04 7.13 -15.73
N ILE A 110 1.82 7.65 -15.55
CA ILE A 110 0.91 8.05 -16.61
C ILE A 110 0.47 9.47 -16.31
N ARG A 111 0.53 10.36 -17.31
CA ARG A 111 0.06 11.73 -17.13
C ARG A 111 -1.44 11.73 -16.86
N VAL A 112 -1.87 12.53 -15.90
CA VAL A 112 -3.29 12.68 -15.54
C VAL A 112 -4.14 13.01 -16.73
N ALA A 113 -3.71 13.98 -17.56
CA ALA A 113 -4.45 14.39 -18.75
C ALA A 113 -4.67 13.25 -19.75
N ASP A 114 -3.62 12.43 -20.00
CA ASP A 114 -3.69 11.30 -20.94
C ASP A 114 -4.60 10.19 -20.38
N PHE A 115 -4.53 9.92 -19.08
CA PHE A 115 -5.39 8.92 -18.42
C PHE A 115 -6.85 9.38 -18.39
N GLN A 116 -7.12 10.66 -18.10
CA GLN A 116 -8.46 11.25 -18.15
C GLN A 116 -9.05 11.21 -19.56
N GLN A 117 -8.24 11.46 -20.59
CA GLN A 117 -8.68 11.34 -21.98
C GLN A 117 -9.12 9.90 -22.32
N LEU A 118 -8.39 8.89 -21.86
CA LEU A 118 -8.81 7.48 -21.99
C LEU A 118 -10.12 7.21 -21.24
N MET A 119 -10.27 7.73 -20.02
CA MET A 119 -11.50 7.58 -19.24
C MET A 119 -12.72 8.17 -19.93
N GLN A 120 -12.59 9.31 -20.65
CA GLN A 120 -13.69 9.93 -21.38
C GLN A 120 -14.27 9.02 -22.49
N HIS A 121 -13.46 8.13 -23.05
CA HIS A 121 -13.84 7.24 -24.14
C HIS A 121 -14.02 5.79 -23.69
N ASN A 122 -13.81 5.49 -22.40
CA ASN A 122 -13.85 4.12 -21.87
C ASN A 122 -14.58 4.04 -20.54
N GLN A 123 -15.88 3.73 -20.60
CA GLN A 123 -16.71 3.57 -19.39
C GLN A 123 -16.22 2.45 -18.46
N ARG A 124 -15.67 1.36 -19.01
CA ARG A 124 -15.15 0.24 -18.20
C ARG A 124 -13.99 0.72 -17.32
N LEU A 125 -13.09 1.54 -17.87
CA LEU A 125 -12.00 2.13 -17.13
C LEU A 125 -12.52 3.05 -16.01
N VAL A 126 -13.55 3.85 -16.27
CA VAL A 126 -14.20 4.70 -15.26
C VAL A 126 -14.78 3.85 -14.13
N PHE A 127 -15.55 2.81 -14.45
CA PHE A 127 -16.11 1.90 -13.42
C PHE A 127 -15.03 1.18 -12.63
N ALA A 128 -13.94 0.76 -13.27
CA ALA A 128 -12.81 0.14 -12.60
C ALA A 128 -12.14 1.12 -11.61
N CYS A 129 -11.95 2.38 -12.01
CA CYS A 129 -11.43 3.43 -11.12
C CYS A 129 -12.39 3.71 -9.95
N MET A 130 -13.70 3.80 -10.21
CA MET A 130 -14.71 3.96 -9.15
C MET A 130 -14.69 2.80 -8.16
N HIS A 131 -14.61 1.56 -8.65
CA HIS A 131 -14.50 0.38 -7.80
C HIS A 131 -13.23 0.42 -6.92
N HIS A 132 -12.09 0.79 -7.51
CA HIS A 132 -10.83 0.97 -6.78
C HIS A 132 -10.97 2.02 -5.65
N LEU A 133 -11.56 3.18 -5.95
CA LEU A 133 -11.79 4.24 -4.95
C LEU A 133 -12.78 3.79 -3.86
N THR A 134 -13.83 3.06 -4.22
CA THR A 134 -14.80 2.52 -3.24
C THR A 134 -14.12 1.52 -2.29
N GLN A 135 -13.30 0.61 -2.82
CA GLN A 135 -12.54 -0.32 -1.98
C GLN A 135 -11.56 0.42 -1.06
N ARG A 136 -10.94 1.49 -1.55
CA ARG A 136 -10.06 2.32 -0.73
C ARG A 136 -10.83 3.03 0.38
N LEU A 137 -12.00 3.57 0.07
CA LEU A 137 -12.89 4.19 1.06
C LEU A 137 -13.30 3.20 2.15
N GLN A 138 -13.75 2.01 1.79
CA GLN A 138 -14.09 0.95 2.74
C GLN A 138 -12.94 0.62 3.69
N ARG A 139 -11.69 0.48 3.17
CA ARG A 139 -10.53 0.24 4.02
C ARG A 139 -10.26 1.39 5.01
N VAL A 140 -10.51 2.64 4.59
CA VAL A 140 -10.37 3.81 5.47
C VAL A 140 -11.44 3.83 6.55
N GLU A 141 -12.70 3.53 6.20
CA GLU A 141 -13.82 3.42 7.14
C GLU A 141 -13.59 2.30 8.17
N ASP A 142 -13.16 1.12 7.73
CA ASP A 142 -12.80 0.00 8.61
C ASP A 142 -11.68 0.39 9.58
N ARG A 143 -10.66 1.09 9.07
CA ARG A 143 -9.56 1.57 9.91
C ARG A 143 -10.04 2.59 10.94
N LEU A 144 -10.93 3.49 10.55
CA LEU A 144 -11.53 4.47 11.47
C LEU A 144 -12.34 3.75 12.57
N ALA A 145 -13.18 2.78 12.18
CA ALA A 145 -13.93 1.97 13.14
C ALA A 145 -13.01 1.25 14.14
N LYS A 146 -11.90 0.67 13.68
CA LYS A 146 -10.90 0.02 14.55
C LYS A 146 -10.25 1.01 15.52
N LEU A 147 -9.98 2.25 15.09
CA LEU A 147 -9.43 3.28 15.97
C LEU A 147 -10.39 3.70 17.08
N VAL A 148 -11.69 3.65 16.82
CA VAL A 148 -12.73 4.03 17.80
C VAL A 148 -13.09 2.86 18.72
N LEU A 149 -13.18 1.64 18.19
CA LEU A 149 -13.74 0.48 18.90
C LEU A 149 -12.70 -0.39 19.60
N LYS A 150 -11.42 -0.29 19.24
CA LYS A 150 -10.34 -1.17 19.73
C LYS A 150 -9.28 -0.39 20.49
N ASP A 151 -8.75 -1.01 21.54
CA ASP A 151 -7.59 -0.47 22.23
C ASP A 151 -6.29 -0.64 21.40
N ALA A 152 -5.18 -0.05 21.86
CA ALA A 152 -3.91 -0.08 21.14
C ALA A 152 -3.33 -1.49 21.00
N ARG A 153 -3.52 -2.35 22.03
CA ARG A 153 -3.06 -3.73 22.03
C ARG A 153 -3.83 -4.57 21.00
N GLU A 154 -5.14 -4.46 20.99
CA GLU A 154 -6.03 -5.14 20.04
C GLU A 154 -5.70 -4.76 18.59
N ARG A 155 -5.49 -3.46 18.32
CA ARG A 155 -5.11 -3.01 16.97
C ARG A 155 -3.76 -3.54 16.51
N ILE A 156 -2.78 -3.65 17.42
CA ILE A 156 -1.47 -4.23 17.10
C ILE A 156 -1.61 -5.73 16.82
N ILE A 157 -2.35 -6.46 17.64
CA ILE A 157 -2.57 -7.90 17.44
C ILE A 157 -3.28 -8.15 16.10
N GLU A 158 -4.35 -7.42 15.82
CA GLU A 158 -5.08 -7.53 14.57
C GLU A 158 -4.20 -7.23 13.35
N PHE A 159 -3.37 -6.18 13.43
CA PHE A 159 -2.38 -5.87 12.39
C PHE A 159 -1.44 -7.06 12.15
N LEU A 160 -0.96 -7.74 13.19
CA LEU A 160 -0.11 -8.93 13.06
C LEU A 160 -0.86 -10.09 12.41
N VAL A 161 -2.10 -10.34 12.82
CA VAL A 161 -2.97 -11.41 12.26
C VAL A 161 -3.28 -11.15 10.79
N GLU A 162 -3.69 -9.93 10.44
CA GLU A 162 -3.96 -9.54 9.06
C GLU A 162 -2.72 -9.65 8.16
N THR A 163 -1.57 -9.20 8.67
CA THR A 163 -0.30 -9.29 7.93
C THR A 163 0.10 -10.74 7.73
N ALA A 164 -0.09 -11.58 8.74
CA ALA A 164 0.16 -13.02 8.66
C ALA A 164 -0.77 -13.73 7.67
N GLY A 165 -2.03 -13.33 7.61
CA GLY A 165 -2.99 -13.87 6.64
C GLY A 165 -2.65 -13.52 5.19
N LYS A 166 -2.12 -12.31 4.96
CA LYS A 166 -1.76 -11.81 3.61
C LYS A 166 -0.39 -12.29 3.13
N GLU A 167 0.61 -12.30 4.00
CA GLU A 167 2.03 -12.45 3.64
C GLU A 167 2.72 -13.59 4.40
N GLY A 168 2.02 -14.23 5.32
CA GLY A 168 2.56 -15.27 6.17
C GLY A 168 2.88 -16.55 5.39
N ARG A 169 4.06 -17.12 5.65
CA ARG A 169 4.45 -18.44 5.17
C ARG A 169 4.38 -19.43 6.31
N ARG A 170 3.68 -20.54 6.14
CA ARG A 170 3.68 -21.63 7.11
C ARG A 170 5.05 -22.30 7.22
N VAL A 171 5.49 -22.48 8.45
CA VAL A 171 6.72 -23.18 8.84
C VAL A 171 6.34 -24.17 9.94
N GLY A 172 6.03 -25.41 9.56
CA GLY A 172 5.40 -26.38 10.48
C GLY A 172 4.01 -25.91 10.92
N TYR A 173 3.82 -25.81 12.22
CA TYR A 173 2.57 -25.31 12.82
C TYR A 173 2.54 -23.77 12.99
N GLU A 174 3.69 -23.11 12.78
CA GLU A 174 3.87 -21.68 12.99
C GLU A 174 3.72 -20.90 11.67
N THR A 175 3.50 -19.59 11.76
CA THR A 175 3.40 -18.70 10.60
C THR A 175 4.52 -17.67 10.66
N LEU A 176 5.43 -17.70 9.70
CA LEU A 176 6.51 -16.72 9.56
C LEU A 176 6.06 -15.56 8.65
N VAL A 177 6.08 -14.37 9.19
CA VAL A 177 5.85 -13.10 8.47
C VAL A 177 7.19 -12.41 8.29
N LYS A 178 7.64 -12.25 7.06
CA LYS A 178 8.77 -11.40 6.71
C LYS A 178 8.25 -10.00 6.41
N HIS A 179 8.39 -9.10 7.38
CA HIS A 179 8.05 -7.68 7.20
C HIS A 179 9.33 -6.84 7.18
N HIS A 180 9.28 -5.73 6.48
CA HIS A 180 10.40 -4.78 6.48
C HIS A 180 10.02 -3.48 7.20
N LEU A 181 9.03 -3.59 8.10
CA LEU A 181 8.52 -2.48 8.88
C LEU A 181 9.34 -2.31 10.15
N THR A 182 9.63 -1.08 10.50
CA THR A 182 10.13 -0.73 11.82
C THR A 182 8.99 -0.75 12.84
N GLN A 183 9.31 -0.82 14.12
CA GLN A 183 8.28 -0.66 15.17
C GLN A 183 7.60 0.72 15.11
N GLN A 184 8.29 1.73 14.58
CA GLN A 184 7.69 3.04 14.33
C GLN A 184 6.67 2.99 13.19
N ASP A 185 6.95 2.25 12.10
CA ASP A 185 5.99 2.06 11.02
C ASP A 185 4.73 1.33 11.51
N ILE A 186 4.91 0.28 12.33
CA ILE A 186 3.78 -0.44 12.96
C ILE A 186 2.97 0.53 13.84
N ALA A 187 3.63 1.36 14.64
CA ALA A 187 2.97 2.37 15.46
C ALA A 187 2.17 3.37 14.64
N ASN A 188 2.76 3.87 13.54
CA ASN A 188 2.10 4.80 12.63
C ASN A 188 0.90 4.15 11.90
N LEU A 189 1.00 2.86 11.56
CA LEU A 189 -0.09 2.11 10.93
C LEU A 189 -1.24 1.80 11.89
N THR A 190 -0.92 1.49 13.14
CA THR A 190 -1.92 1.10 14.17
C THR A 190 -2.44 2.28 14.99
N GLY A 191 -1.96 3.51 14.71
CA GLY A 191 -2.38 4.72 15.42
C GLY A 191 -1.99 4.70 16.91
N THR A 192 -0.75 4.26 17.20
CA THR A 192 -0.24 4.18 18.58
C THR A 192 1.21 4.71 18.69
N SER A 193 1.85 4.56 19.85
CA SER A 193 3.25 4.94 20.03
C SER A 193 4.20 3.77 19.77
N ARG A 194 5.44 4.06 19.34
CA ARG A 194 6.50 3.05 19.22
C ARG A 194 6.72 2.31 20.53
N GLN A 195 6.62 3.01 21.66
CA GLN A 195 6.79 2.42 22.99
C GLN A 195 5.68 1.40 23.27
N THR A 196 4.43 1.70 22.93
CA THR A 196 3.30 0.77 23.05
C THR A 196 3.51 -0.48 22.19
N VAL A 197 3.94 -0.32 20.92
CA VAL A 197 4.27 -1.46 20.05
C VAL A 197 5.35 -2.32 20.69
N THR A 198 6.45 -1.70 21.18
CA THR A 198 7.54 -2.43 21.84
C THR A 198 7.05 -3.22 23.04
N SER A 199 6.21 -2.62 23.89
CA SER A 199 5.63 -3.28 25.07
C SER A 199 4.78 -4.49 24.67
N VAL A 200 3.82 -4.28 23.76
CA VAL A 200 2.92 -5.35 23.30
C VAL A 200 3.68 -6.51 22.66
N LEU A 201 4.66 -6.25 21.79
CA LEU A 201 5.46 -7.30 21.16
C LEU A 201 6.27 -8.09 22.19
N ASN A 202 6.83 -7.42 23.21
CA ASN A 202 7.56 -8.09 24.30
C ASN A 202 6.63 -8.93 25.17
N ASP A 203 5.42 -8.48 25.47
CA ASP A 203 4.44 -9.25 26.24
C ASP A 203 3.98 -10.49 25.49
N LEU A 204 3.69 -10.36 24.19
CA LEU A 204 3.35 -11.51 23.34
C LEU A 204 4.50 -12.52 23.23
N ARG A 205 5.76 -12.03 23.21
CA ARG A 205 6.94 -12.89 23.25
C ARG A 205 7.08 -13.61 24.58
N LYS A 206 6.89 -12.93 25.73
CA LYS A 206 6.92 -13.52 27.06
C LYS A 206 5.84 -14.59 27.25
N SER A 207 4.66 -14.35 26.67
CA SER A 207 3.56 -15.33 26.66
C SER A 207 3.74 -16.45 25.63
N ASN A 208 4.90 -16.50 24.96
CA ASN A 208 5.24 -17.52 23.97
C ASN A 208 4.30 -17.60 22.76
N LEU A 209 3.58 -16.52 22.45
CA LEU A 209 2.68 -16.42 21.29
C LEU A 209 3.41 -16.04 20.01
N ILE A 210 4.45 -15.21 20.12
CA ILE A 210 5.27 -14.80 18.98
C ILE A 210 6.76 -14.88 19.33
N TYR A 211 7.57 -14.99 18.29
CA TYR A 211 8.99 -14.61 18.31
C TYR A 211 9.21 -13.54 17.25
N PHE A 212 9.99 -12.52 17.55
CA PHE A 212 10.25 -11.46 16.58
C PHE A 212 11.70 -11.00 16.59
N ASN A 213 12.16 -10.58 15.43
CA ASN A 213 13.42 -9.88 15.21
C ASN A 213 13.16 -8.61 14.36
N ARG A 214 14.24 -7.98 13.90
CA ARG A 214 14.14 -6.71 13.13
C ARG A 214 13.31 -6.83 11.84
N ASN A 215 13.30 -7.98 11.19
CA ASN A 215 12.75 -8.15 9.84
C ASN A 215 11.66 -9.23 9.74
N SER A 216 11.37 -9.92 10.83
CA SER A 216 10.38 -11.01 10.81
C SER A 216 9.69 -11.20 12.15
N ILE A 217 8.48 -11.69 12.07
CA ILE A 217 7.67 -12.14 13.20
C ILE A 217 7.26 -13.58 12.93
N LEU A 218 7.52 -14.47 13.86
CA LEU A 218 7.06 -15.85 13.86
C LEU A 218 5.88 -15.94 14.82
N ILE A 219 4.70 -16.23 14.30
CA ILE A 219 3.48 -16.43 15.09
C ILE A 219 3.34 -17.92 15.33
N ARG A 220 3.33 -18.33 16.59
CA ARG A 220 3.31 -19.73 17.00
C ARG A 220 1.92 -20.36 16.92
N ASP A 221 0.91 -19.58 17.25
CA ASP A 221 -0.48 -20.03 17.25
C ASP A 221 -1.39 -18.86 16.86
N MET A 222 -1.97 -18.94 15.67
CA MET A 222 -2.83 -17.88 15.12
C MET A 222 -4.16 -17.76 15.89
N GLU A 223 -4.70 -18.89 16.36
CA GLU A 223 -5.99 -18.92 17.07
C GLU A 223 -5.87 -18.31 18.46
N LYS A 224 -4.75 -18.53 19.15
CA LYS A 224 -4.51 -17.93 20.46
C LYS A 224 -4.06 -16.48 20.39
N LEU A 225 -3.58 -16.02 19.23
CA LEU A 225 -3.18 -14.64 19.06
C LEU A 225 -4.40 -13.74 18.73
N ALA A 226 -5.35 -14.24 17.94
CA ALA A 226 -6.58 -13.57 17.58
C ALA A 226 -7.61 -13.57 18.72
#